data_aa47a157d151c7f8a364bd08bf45ebb4
#
_entry.id   aa47a157d151c7f8a364bd08bf45ebb4
#
_cell.length_a   1.000
_cell.length_b   1.000
_cell.length_c   1.000
_cell.angle_alpha   90.00
_cell.angle_beta   90.00
_cell.angle_gamma   90.00
#
_symmetry.space_group_name_H-M   'P 1'
#
loop_
_entity.id
_entity.type
_entity.pdbx_description
1 polymer ?
#
loop_
_entity_poly.entity_id
_entity_poly.type
_entity_poly.pdbx_seq_one_letter_code
_entity_poly.pdbx_strand_id
1 'polypeptide(L)'
;MEMVYVEDCCEILDSMRVPITASDRRAGEYPYYGANGIQDHVSDYIFDDELVLLAEDGGNFGSKERPIAYRVSGKCWVNNHAHVLKPKAGLDVDYLCNSIKFYDVDGMVNGATRQKLTQAAMRKMKIPLRSIEEQVHVVDELNRVIKIKEQRQQELALLDEIIKARFV
;
A
#
# COMPACT_ATOMS: atom_id res chain seq x y z
N MET A 1 -1.09 13.46 20.87
CA MET A 1 -1.39 12.48 19.83
C MET A 1 -0.75 11.18 20.25
N GLU A 2 -1.53 10.16 20.46
CA GLU A 2 -1.08 8.84 20.87
C GLU A 2 -0.46 8.10 19.65
N MET A 3 0.66 7.41 19.87
CA MET A 3 1.30 6.57 18.86
C MET A 3 1.11 5.11 19.25
N VAL A 4 0.56 4.31 18.36
CA VAL A 4 0.31 2.87 18.58
C VAL A 4 1.14 2.01 17.63
N TYR A 5 1.51 0.82 18.07
CA TYR A 5 2.20 -0.13 17.19
C TYR A 5 1.22 -0.76 16.19
N VAL A 6 1.72 -1.08 15.00
CA VAL A 6 0.94 -1.78 13.97
C VAL A 6 0.36 -3.09 14.50
N GLU A 7 1.11 -3.84 15.32
CA GLU A 7 0.62 -5.09 15.92
C GLU A 7 -0.54 -4.90 16.89
N ASP A 8 -0.66 -3.73 17.52
CA ASP A 8 -1.74 -3.45 18.47
C ASP A 8 -3.04 -3.09 17.74
N CYS A 9 -2.96 -2.39 16.61
CA CYS A 9 -4.11 -1.85 15.88
C CYS A 9 -4.47 -2.61 14.61
N CYS A 10 -3.67 -3.62 14.20
CA CYS A 10 -3.94 -4.46 13.03
C CYS A 10 -3.96 -5.95 13.38
N GLU A 11 -4.74 -6.72 12.64
CA GLU A 11 -4.55 -8.15 12.49
C GLU A 11 -3.52 -8.38 11.38
N ILE A 12 -2.53 -9.25 11.64
CA ILE A 12 -1.47 -9.56 10.68
C ILE A 12 -1.77 -10.93 10.09
N LEU A 13 -2.16 -10.96 8.82
CA LEU A 13 -2.66 -12.14 8.13
C LEU A 13 -1.58 -12.84 7.27
N ASP A 14 -0.32 -12.58 7.54
CA ASP A 14 0.82 -13.10 6.78
C ASP A 14 0.85 -14.63 6.67
N SER A 15 0.36 -15.34 7.69
CA SER A 15 0.29 -16.80 7.70
C SER A 15 -0.69 -17.38 6.69
N MET A 16 -1.61 -16.57 6.17
CA MET A 16 -2.59 -16.99 5.17
C MET A 16 -2.07 -16.82 3.73
N ARG A 17 -0.94 -16.17 3.54
CA ARG A 17 -0.36 -15.96 2.20
C ARG A 17 0.12 -17.27 1.59
N VAL A 18 -0.14 -17.45 0.30
CA VAL A 18 0.29 -18.62 -0.45
C VAL A 18 1.01 -18.17 -1.73
N PRO A 19 2.33 -18.32 -1.82
CA PRO A 19 3.04 -18.03 -3.07
C PRO A 19 2.71 -19.09 -4.13
N ILE A 20 2.41 -18.65 -5.36
CA ILE A 20 2.22 -19.51 -6.51
C ILE A 20 3.27 -19.15 -7.56
N THR A 21 4.01 -20.15 -8.05
CA THR A 21 4.98 -19.93 -9.13
C THR A 21 4.26 -19.50 -10.41
N ALA A 22 4.93 -18.77 -11.29
CA ALA A 22 4.29 -18.26 -12.51
C ALA A 22 3.71 -19.39 -13.39
N SER A 23 4.38 -20.58 -13.42
CA SER A 23 3.93 -21.75 -14.16
C SER A 23 2.68 -22.41 -13.57
N ASP A 24 2.44 -22.24 -12.27
CA ASP A 24 1.34 -22.93 -11.56
C ASP A 24 0.11 -22.03 -11.40
N ARG A 25 0.22 -20.75 -11.80
CA ARG A 25 -0.91 -19.81 -11.77
C ARG A 25 -1.92 -20.19 -12.85
N ARG A 26 -3.15 -20.40 -12.44
CA ARG A 26 -4.28 -20.55 -13.35
C ARG A 26 -4.87 -19.18 -13.61
N ALA A 27 -4.89 -18.75 -14.86
CA ALA A 27 -5.45 -17.45 -15.25
C ALA A 27 -6.93 -17.32 -14.83
N GLY A 28 -7.32 -16.12 -14.36
CA GLY A 28 -8.67 -15.83 -13.89
C GLY A 28 -8.90 -14.34 -13.69
N GLU A 29 -9.88 -13.98 -12.85
CA GLU A 29 -10.32 -12.59 -12.64
C GLU A 29 -9.77 -11.96 -11.36
N TYR A 30 -9.27 -12.75 -10.40
CA TYR A 30 -8.84 -12.24 -9.10
C TYR A 30 -7.40 -11.74 -9.15
N PRO A 31 -7.13 -10.51 -8.68
CA PRO A 31 -5.79 -9.95 -8.69
C PRO A 31 -4.84 -10.73 -7.76
N TYR A 32 -3.65 -11.02 -8.27
CA TYR A 32 -2.54 -11.63 -7.55
C TYR A 32 -1.51 -10.56 -7.19
N TYR A 33 -1.39 -10.28 -5.91
CA TYR A 33 -0.58 -9.19 -5.39
C TYR A 33 0.81 -9.63 -4.92
N GLY A 34 1.79 -8.75 -5.16
CA GLY A 34 3.14 -8.83 -4.60
C GLY A 34 3.54 -7.54 -3.88
N ALA A 35 4.84 -7.32 -3.69
CA ALA A 35 5.37 -6.17 -2.95
C ALA A 35 4.95 -4.80 -3.52
N ASN A 36 4.81 -4.68 -4.82
CA ASN A 36 4.61 -3.41 -5.54
C ASN A 36 3.28 -3.36 -6.33
N GLY A 37 2.27 -4.10 -5.91
CA GLY A 37 0.96 -4.13 -6.57
C GLY A 37 0.64 -5.44 -7.27
N ILE A 38 -0.30 -5.37 -8.24
CA ILE A 38 -0.77 -6.53 -8.99
C ILE A 38 0.36 -7.05 -9.89
N GLN A 39 0.63 -8.35 -9.79
CA GLN A 39 1.60 -9.07 -10.61
C GLN A 39 0.93 -9.92 -11.69
N ASP A 40 -0.30 -10.38 -11.43
CA ASP A 40 -1.03 -11.29 -12.28
C ASP A 40 -2.52 -11.31 -11.91
N HIS A 41 -3.33 -12.11 -12.64
CA HIS A 41 -4.69 -12.45 -12.27
C HIS A 41 -4.87 -13.96 -12.26
N VAL A 42 -5.50 -14.48 -11.19
CA VAL A 42 -5.66 -15.91 -10.93
C VAL A 42 -7.13 -16.32 -10.81
N SER A 43 -7.40 -17.62 -10.94
CA SER A 43 -8.76 -18.18 -10.96
C SER A 43 -9.40 -18.33 -9.59
N ASP A 44 -8.66 -18.07 -8.51
CA ASP A 44 -9.15 -18.24 -7.14
C ASP A 44 -8.60 -17.10 -6.24
N TYR A 45 -9.13 -16.98 -5.02
CA TYR A 45 -8.75 -15.96 -4.05
C TYR A 45 -8.57 -16.56 -2.66
N ILE A 46 -7.79 -15.91 -1.81
CA ILE A 46 -7.59 -16.29 -0.40
C ILE A 46 -8.06 -15.21 0.57
N PHE A 47 -8.29 -14.00 0.10
CA PHE A 47 -8.85 -12.91 0.87
C PHE A 47 -10.08 -12.34 0.18
N ASP A 48 -11.06 -11.91 0.98
CA ASP A 48 -12.23 -11.13 0.56
C ASP A 48 -12.51 -10.10 1.66
N ASP A 49 -11.68 -9.05 1.70
CA ASP A 49 -11.62 -8.13 2.83
C ASP A 49 -11.11 -6.73 2.41
N GLU A 50 -11.16 -5.80 3.36
CA GLU A 50 -10.55 -4.48 3.28
C GLU A 50 -9.17 -4.53 3.92
N LEU A 51 -8.11 -4.48 3.12
CA LEU A 51 -6.74 -4.76 3.54
C LEU A 51 -5.78 -3.63 3.15
N VAL A 52 -4.69 -3.55 3.88
CA VAL A 52 -3.49 -2.82 3.45
C VAL A 52 -2.37 -3.82 3.25
N LEU A 53 -1.79 -3.82 2.05
CA LEU A 53 -0.60 -4.59 1.74
C LEU A 53 0.63 -3.70 1.87
N LEU A 54 1.62 -4.17 2.63
CA LEU A 54 2.89 -3.48 2.87
C LEU A 54 4.03 -4.35 2.35
N ALA A 55 4.91 -3.79 1.54
CA ALA A 55 6.04 -4.53 0.99
C ALA A 55 6.88 -5.21 2.09
N GLU A 56 7.13 -6.51 1.92
CA GLU A 56 8.04 -7.28 2.78
C GLU A 56 9.44 -7.30 2.20
N ASP A 57 9.59 -7.61 0.91
CA ASP A 57 10.88 -7.58 0.23
C ASP A 57 10.77 -7.03 -1.20
N GLY A 58 11.86 -6.43 -1.69
CA GLY A 58 11.87 -5.83 -3.02
C GLY A 58 10.88 -4.67 -3.20
N GLY A 59 10.43 -4.06 -2.10
CA GLY A 59 9.58 -2.87 -2.11
C GLY A 59 10.33 -1.60 -2.48
N ASN A 60 9.58 -0.52 -2.68
CA ASN A 60 10.11 0.82 -3.02
C ASN A 60 10.67 1.55 -1.78
N PHE A 61 11.38 0.85 -0.90
CA PHE A 61 11.91 1.41 0.34
C PHE A 61 12.78 2.65 0.08
N GLY A 62 12.53 3.72 0.85
CA GLY A 62 13.22 5.00 0.70
C GLY A 62 12.74 5.86 -0.48
N SER A 63 11.83 5.40 -1.33
CA SER A 63 11.24 6.20 -2.39
C SER A 63 10.26 7.23 -1.83
N LYS A 64 10.36 8.49 -2.30
CA LYS A 64 9.38 9.55 -1.99
C LYS A 64 8.22 9.62 -3.00
N GLU A 65 8.31 8.89 -4.09
CA GLU A 65 7.34 8.91 -5.19
C GLU A 65 6.53 7.63 -5.30
N ARG A 66 7.17 6.49 -5.01
CA ARG A 66 6.55 5.17 -5.11
C ARG A 66 6.28 4.63 -3.71
N PRO A 67 5.01 4.38 -3.36
CA PRO A 67 4.65 3.92 -2.03
C PRO A 67 5.15 2.49 -1.77
N ILE A 68 5.34 2.17 -0.48
CA ILE A 68 5.67 0.83 0.00
C ILE A 68 4.43 0.05 0.45
N ALA A 69 3.29 0.72 0.57
CA ALA A 69 2.02 0.11 0.94
C ALA A 69 0.89 0.62 0.05
N TYR A 70 -0.14 -0.21 -0.12
CA TYR A 70 -1.31 0.11 -0.93
C TYR A 70 -2.55 -0.61 -0.39
N ARG A 71 -3.71 0.00 -0.64
CA ARG A 71 -5.01 -0.51 -0.24
C ARG A 71 -5.52 -1.57 -1.21
N VAL A 72 -6.15 -2.59 -0.68
CA VAL A 72 -6.84 -3.64 -1.44
C VAL A 72 -8.22 -3.86 -0.85
N SER A 73 -9.22 -4.05 -1.71
CA SER A 73 -10.62 -4.28 -1.36
C SER A 73 -11.15 -5.50 -2.10
N GLY A 74 -11.90 -6.35 -1.39
CA GLY A 74 -12.57 -7.51 -1.95
C GLY A 74 -11.62 -8.67 -2.26
N LYS A 75 -12.03 -9.50 -3.24
CA LYS A 75 -11.40 -10.78 -3.53
C LYS A 75 -10.01 -10.63 -4.14
N CYS A 76 -9.01 -11.23 -3.52
CA CYS A 76 -7.64 -11.18 -4.00
C CYS A 76 -6.79 -12.35 -3.51
N TRP A 77 -5.64 -12.53 -4.15
CA TRP A 77 -4.58 -13.44 -3.75
C TRP A 77 -3.31 -12.66 -3.42
N VAL A 78 -2.64 -12.99 -2.34
CA VAL A 78 -1.40 -12.29 -1.92
C VAL A 78 -0.27 -13.30 -1.78
N ASN A 79 0.88 -12.98 -2.38
CA ASN A 79 2.10 -13.77 -2.23
C ASN A 79 2.90 -13.39 -0.96
N ASN A 80 4.05 -14.04 -0.78
CA ASN A 80 4.92 -13.84 0.38
C ASN A 80 5.84 -12.59 0.31
N HIS A 81 5.66 -11.71 -0.69
CA HIS A 81 6.44 -10.48 -0.84
C HIS A 81 5.76 -9.24 -0.27
N ALA A 82 4.54 -9.38 0.25
CA ALA A 82 3.82 -8.31 0.93
C ALA A 82 3.22 -8.80 2.26
N HIS A 83 3.37 -8.02 3.32
CA HIS A 83 2.61 -8.19 4.57
C HIS A 83 1.14 -7.87 4.32
N VAL A 84 0.25 -8.58 4.99
CA VAL A 84 -1.20 -8.41 4.90
C VAL A 84 -1.72 -7.88 6.22
N LEU A 85 -2.18 -6.63 6.22
CA LEU A 85 -2.69 -5.94 7.38
C LEU A 85 -4.19 -5.70 7.26
N LYS A 86 -4.95 -6.16 8.25
CA LYS A 86 -6.36 -5.86 8.41
C LYS A 86 -6.53 -4.93 9.62
N PRO A 87 -7.07 -3.71 9.45
CA PRO A 87 -7.28 -2.82 10.58
C PRO A 87 -8.28 -3.41 11.56
N LYS A 88 -8.01 -3.27 12.86
CA LYS A 88 -8.95 -3.59 13.94
C LYS A 88 -10.00 -2.49 14.07
N ALA A 89 -11.04 -2.76 14.86
CA ALA A 89 -12.08 -1.77 15.19
C ALA A 89 -11.46 -0.47 15.73
N GLY A 90 -11.93 0.68 15.20
CA GLY A 90 -11.43 2.01 15.55
C GLY A 90 -10.26 2.50 14.67
N LEU A 91 -9.84 1.72 13.68
CA LEU A 91 -8.85 2.14 12.69
C LEU A 91 -9.45 2.04 11.27
N ASP A 92 -9.52 3.18 10.59
CA ASP A 92 -9.94 3.26 9.19
C ASP A 92 -8.85 2.72 8.26
N VAL A 93 -9.24 1.97 7.23
CA VAL A 93 -8.31 1.27 6.34
C VAL A 93 -7.53 2.25 5.44
N ASP A 94 -8.17 3.33 4.98
CA ASP A 94 -7.51 4.34 4.15
C ASP A 94 -6.59 5.22 5.00
N TYR A 95 -6.96 5.47 6.26
CA TYR A 95 -6.10 6.13 7.23
C TYR A 95 -4.86 5.30 7.53
N LEU A 96 -5.01 3.99 7.79
CA LEU A 96 -3.89 3.06 7.94
C LEU A 96 -2.97 3.10 6.71
N CYS A 97 -3.54 2.94 5.53
CA CYS A 97 -2.77 2.95 4.27
C CYS A 97 -1.98 4.27 4.11
N ASN A 98 -2.64 5.42 4.33
CA ASN A 98 -2.00 6.72 4.24
C ASN A 98 -0.91 6.93 5.29
N SER A 99 -1.05 6.33 6.48
CA SER A 99 -0.08 6.42 7.57
C SER A 99 1.21 5.65 7.28
N ILE A 100 1.17 4.59 6.44
CA ILE A 100 2.32 3.72 6.21
C ILE A 100 2.86 3.70 4.78
N LYS A 101 2.12 4.22 3.78
CA LYS A 101 2.53 4.13 2.37
C LYS A 101 3.86 4.79 2.03
N PHE A 102 4.30 5.78 2.81
CA PHE A 102 5.60 6.45 2.72
C PHE A 102 6.31 6.47 4.07
N TYR A 103 6.10 5.42 4.87
CA TYR A 103 6.75 5.30 6.17
C TYR A 103 8.26 5.25 6.00
N ASP A 104 8.97 5.98 6.86
CA ASP A 104 10.42 5.90 6.90
C ASP A 104 10.84 4.58 7.57
N VAL A 105 11.39 3.68 6.77
CA VAL A 105 11.86 2.37 7.19
C VAL A 105 13.38 2.30 7.33
N ASP A 106 14.07 3.44 7.33
CA ASP A 106 15.51 3.48 7.54
C ASP A 106 15.88 2.82 8.87
N GLY A 107 16.91 1.99 8.87
CA GLY A 107 17.28 1.17 10.01
C GLY A 107 16.34 0.00 10.36
N MET A 108 15.19 -0.15 9.65
CA MET A 108 14.23 -1.24 9.86
C MET A 108 14.35 -2.34 8.82
N VAL A 109 14.89 -2.02 7.64
CA VAL A 109 15.07 -2.98 6.54
C VAL A 109 16.48 -3.60 6.58
N ASN A 110 16.56 -4.87 6.23
CA ASN A 110 17.80 -5.63 6.14
C ASN A 110 18.06 -6.07 4.70
N GLY A 111 19.33 -6.38 4.38
CA GLY A 111 19.77 -6.90 3.09
C GLY A 111 20.40 -5.83 2.19
N ALA A 112 21.57 -6.16 1.63
CA ALA A 112 22.34 -5.26 0.77
C ALA A 112 21.82 -5.20 -0.67
N THR A 113 21.43 -6.34 -1.24
CA THR A 113 20.99 -6.45 -2.64
C THR A 113 19.47 -6.37 -2.76
N ARG A 114 18.75 -7.00 -1.84
CA ARG A 114 17.29 -6.98 -1.77
C ARG A 114 16.88 -6.64 -0.34
N GLN A 115 16.45 -5.41 -0.15
CA GLN A 115 15.99 -4.96 1.16
C GLN A 115 14.73 -5.70 1.58
N LYS A 116 14.66 -6.07 2.86
CA LYS A 116 13.54 -6.79 3.46
C LYS A 116 13.12 -6.10 4.75
N LEU A 117 11.84 -5.73 4.82
CA LEU A 117 11.16 -5.34 6.04
C LEU A 117 10.59 -6.61 6.69
N THR A 118 11.21 -7.10 7.75
CA THR A 118 10.72 -8.32 8.40
C THR A 118 9.41 -8.08 9.14
N GLN A 119 8.60 -9.13 9.34
CA GLN A 119 7.37 -9.03 10.13
C GLN A 119 7.64 -8.48 11.54
N ALA A 120 8.76 -8.86 12.17
CA ALA A 120 9.12 -8.36 13.49
C ALA A 120 9.41 -6.84 13.50
N ALA A 121 10.02 -6.32 12.43
CA ALA A 121 10.24 -4.88 12.27
C ALA A 121 8.93 -4.16 11.94
N MET A 122 8.13 -4.69 11.02
CA MET A 122 6.81 -4.15 10.66
C MET A 122 5.89 -4.03 11.87
N ARG A 123 5.84 -5.03 12.74
CA ARG A 123 5.04 -5.01 13.99
C ARG A 123 5.35 -3.81 14.87
N LYS A 124 6.61 -3.35 14.88
CA LYS A 124 7.09 -2.22 15.69
C LYS A 124 6.93 -0.85 15.01
N MET A 125 6.42 -0.80 13.80
CA MET A 125 6.05 0.47 13.17
C MET A 125 4.99 1.16 14.01
N LYS A 126 5.08 2.48 14.14
CA LYS A 126 4.13 3.28 14.92
C LYS A 126 3.34 4.19 14.02
N ILE A 127 2.05 4.22 14.22
CA ILE A 127 1.14 5.14 13.55
C ILE A 127 0.41 6.02 14.57
N PRO A 128 0.05 7.26 14.21
CA PRO A 128 -0.76 8.10 15.09
C PRO A 128 -2.18 7.55 15.18
N LEU A 129 -2.68 7.31 16.40
CA LEU A 129 -4.07 6.95 16.62
C LEU A 129 -4.89 8.22 16.92
N ARG A 130 -6.00 8.36 16.23
CA ARG A 130 -6.97 9.47 16.35
C ARG A 130 -8.37 8.89 16.51
N SER A 131 -9.36 9.73 16.82
CA SER A 131 -10.76 9.30 16.73
C SER A 131 -11.11 8.95 15.28
N ILE A 132 -12.12 8.12 15.08
CA ILE A 132 -12.51 7.68 13.73
C ILE A 132 -12.95 8.87 12.85
N GLU A 133 -13.59 9.87 13.47
CA GLU A 133 -14.01 11.10 12.80
C GLU A 133 -12.80 11.91 12.30
N GLU A 134 -11.75 12.02 13.13
CA GLU A 134 -10.51 12.69 12.74
C GLU A 134 -9.77 11.91 11.65
N GLN A 135 -9.78 10.56 11.70
CA GLN A 135 -9.16 9.72 10.68
C GLN A 135 -9.82 9.95 9.32
N VAL A 136 -11.15 9.90 9.26
CA VAL A 136 -11.94 10.16 8.03
C VAL A 136 -11.67 11.57 7.51
N HIS A 137 -11.67 12.57 8.39
CA HIS A 137 -11.37 13.95 8.00
C HIS A 137 -9.97 14.09 7.37
N VAL A 138 -8.95 13.46 7.98
CA VAL A 138 -7.57 13.47 7.43
C VAL A 138 -7.52 12.81 6.05
N VAL A 139 -8.19 11.67 5.88
CA VAL A 139 -8.26 10.96 4.59
C VAL A 139 -8.93 11.84 3.53
N ASP A 140 -10.04 12.48 3.85
CA ASP A 140 -10.76 13.37 2.94
C ASP A 140 -9.89 14.55 2.50
N GLU A 141 -9.20 15.20 3.43
CA GLU A 141 -8.30 16.31 3.10
C GLU A 141 -7.12 15.86 2.22
N LEU A 142 -6.52 14.71 2.51
CA LEU A 142 -5.47 14.14 1.66
C LEU A 142 -5.98 13.83 0.25
N ASN A 143 -7.15 13.25 0.12
CA ASN A 143 -7.77 12.95 -1.17
C ASN A 143 -8.06 14.24 -1.97
N ARG A 144 -8.51 15.31 -1.32
CA ARG A 144 -8.68 16.63 -1.96
C ARG A 144 -7.37 17.19 -2.49
N VAL A 145 -6.31 17.13 -1.70
CA VAL A 145 -4.97 17.58 -2.12
C VAL A 145 -4.43 16.77 -3.29
N ILE A 146 -4.58 15.44 -3.25
CA ILE A 146 -4.17 14.55 -4.35
C ILE A 146 -4.94 14.92 -5.64
N LYS A 147 -6.25 15.10 -5.56
CA LYS A 147 -7.08 15.48 -6.71
C LYS A 147 -6.67 16.82 -7.31
N ILE A 148 -6.39 17.81 -6.47
CA ILE A 148 -5.91 19.13 -6.93
C ILE A 148 -4.55 18.98 -7.64
N LYS A 149 -3.63 18.19 -7.07
CA LYS A 149 -2.32 17.90 -7.68
C LYS A 149 -2.47 17.28 -9.06
N GLU A 150 -3.31 16.26 -9.19
CA GLU A 150 -3.58 15.58 -10.46
C GLU A 150 -4.16 16.52 -11.52
N GLN A 151 -5.14 17.34 -11.12
CA GLN A 151 -5.71 18.37 -12.01
C GLN A 151 -4.65 19.36 -12.50
N ARG A 152 -3.77 19.84 -11.62
CA ARG A 152 -2.69 20.75 -12.00
C ARG A 152 -1.66 20.10 -12.92
N GLN A 153 -1.36 18.83 -12.72
CA GLN A 153 -0.48 18.07 -13.62
C GLN A 153 -1.07 17.93 -15.02
N GLN A 154 -2.39 17.67 -15.10
CA GLN A 154 -3.12 17.62 -16.39
C GLN A 154 -3.14 18.99 -17.08
N GLU A 155 -3.41 20.06 -16.35
CA GLU A 155 -3.40 21.43 -16.89
C GLU A 155 -2.00 21.78 -17.46
N LEU A 156 -0.93 21.43 -16.74
CA LEU A 156 0.44 21.66 -17.22
C LEU A 156 0.74 20.87 -18.51
N ALA A 157 0.33 19.60 -18.58
CA ALA A 157 0.52 18.78 -19.76
C ALA A 157 -0.22 19.37 -20.99
N LEU A 158 -1.47 19.83 -20.78
CA LEU A 158 -2.24 20.50 -21.85
C LEU A 158 -1.59 21.81 -22.32
N LEU A 159 -1.05 22.61 -21.40
CA LEU A 159 -0.31 23.84 -21.73
C LEU A 159 0.93 23.53 -22.57
N ASP A 160 1.68 22.49 -22.21
CA ASP A 160 2.84 22.03 -22.99
C ASP A 160 2.47 21.59 -24.41
N GLU A 161 1.34 20.92 -24.57
CA GLU A 161 0.81 20.54 -25.89
C GLU A 161 0.43 21.76 -26.73
N ILE A 162 -0.25 22.74 -26.13
CA ILE A 162 -0.62 24.00 -26.81
C ILE A 162 0.64 24.77 -27.26
N ILE A 163 1.65 24.84 -26.40
CA ILE A 163 2.92 25.51 -26.74
C ILE A 163 3.59 24.80 -27.92
N LYS A 164 3.70 23.46 -27.88
CA LYS A 164 4.27 22.68 -28.99
C LYS A 164 3.51 22.88 -30.30
N ALA A 165 2.18 22.86 -30.26
CA ALA A 165 1.35 23.04 -31.47
C ALA A 165 1.46 24.44 -32.08
N ARG A 166 1.85 25.47 -31.31
CA ARG A 166 1.96 26.85 -31.77
C ARG A 166 3.32 27.15 -32.42
N PHE A 167 4.34 26.34 -32.14
CA PHE A 167 5.71 26.56 -32.60
C PHE A 167 6.20 25.47 -33.58
N VAL A 168 5.30 24.67 -34.12
CA VAL A 168 5.48 23.81 -35.30
C VAL A 168 4.75 24.43 -36.47
#